data_ec13c019624f2ec7a1d48ff64202ece1
#
_entry.id   ec13c019624f2ec7a1d48ff64202ece1
#
_cell.length_a   1.000
_cell.length_b   1.000
_cell.length_c   1.000
_cell.angle_alpha   90.00
_cell.angle_beta   90.00
_cell.angle_gamma   90.00
#
_symmetry.space_group_name_H-M   'P 1'
#
loop_
_entity.id
_entity.type
_entity.pdbx_description
1 polymer ?
#
loop_
_entity_poly.entity_id
_entity_poly.type
_entity_poly.pdbx_seq_one_letter_code
_entity_poly.pdbx_strand_id
1 'polypeptide(L)'
;LMGLEQYTVPGKPVLDLGCGSGILSIAALVLGASAAAAVDIDPKAVDVAYENAALNGIGRDRYTVRAGNVLTDGALVAELARQKYALVLANIVADVIIPLSARAGEFLDTDGVFLCSGIIDTRAGEVEAALERNGLAVFERREQNGWVALAARAAR
;
A
#
# COMPACT_ATOMS: atom_id res chain seq x y z
N LEU A 1 -2.38 -10.93 4.75
CA LEU A 1 -3.65 -10.39 4.21
C LEU A 1 -4.56 -9.73 5.26
N MET A 2 -4.02 -9.46 6.48
CA MET A 2 -4.83 -8.82 7.54
C MET A 2 -5.45 -7.51 7.06
N GLY A 3 -6.78 -7.44 7.00
CA GLY A 3 -7.54 -6.24 6.66
C GLY A 3 -7.76 -5.99 5.18
N LEU A 4 -7.12 -6.74 4.27
CA LEU A 4 -7.25 -6.49 2.84
C LEU A 4 -8.70 -6.66 2.36
N GLU A 5 -9.36 -7.76 2.73
CA GLU A 5 -10.76 -8.00 2.37
C GLU A 5 -11.70 -6.99 3.01
N GLN A 6 -11.35 -6.44 4.16
CA GLN A 6 -12.17 -5.45 4.86
C GLN A 6 -12.06 -4.07 4.20
N TYR A 7 -10.87 -3.69 3.72
CA TYR A 7 -10.61 -2.34 3.25
C TYR A 7 -10.58 -2.19 1.73
N THR A 8 -10.54 -3.29 0.99
CA THR A 8 -10.68 -3.22 -0.47
C THR A 8 -12.09 -2.78 -0.82
N VAL A 9 -12.21 -1.68 -1.57
CA VAL A 9 -13.50 -1.16 -2.00
C VAL A 9 -13.74 -1.56 -3.46
N PRO A 10 -14.77 -2.36 -3.74
CA PRO A 10 -15.09 -2.73 -5.12
C PRO A 10 -15.29 -1.50 -6.01
N GLY A 11 -14.71 -1.54 -7.20
CA GLY A 11 -14.78 -0.45 -8.16
C GLY A 11 -13.86 0.74 -7.91
N LYS A 12 -13.00 0.66 -6.89
CA LYS A 12 -12.04 1.72 -6.54
C LYS A 12 -10.59 1.26 -6.71
N PRO A 13 -9.67 2.20 -7.01
CA PRO A 13 -8.27 1.85 -7.24
C PRO A 13 -7.49 1.61 -5.94
N VAL A 14 -6.43 0.80 -6.06
CA VAL A 14 -5.51 0.45 -4.98
C VAL A 14 -4.08 0.80 -5.39
N LEU A 15 -3.29 1.27 -4.44
CA LEU A 15 -1.85 1.49 -4.60
C LEU A 15 -1.10 0.56 -3.64
N ASP A 16 -0.13 -0.17 -4.16
CA ASP A 16 0.69 -1.11 -3.40
C ASP A 16 2.15 -0.65 -3.41
N LEU A 17 2.60 -0.15 -2.28
CA LEU A 17 3.96 0.38 -2.11
C LEU A 17 4.87 -0.71 -1.54
N GLY A 18 5.87 -1.14 -2.31
CA GLY A 18 6.71 -2.28 -1.96
C GLY A 18 6.02 -3.61 -2.27
N CYS A 19 5.57 -3.78 -3.50
CA CYS A 19 4.66 -4.87 -3.87
C CYS A 19 5.29 -6.27 -3.88
N GLY A 20 6.60 -6.39 -4.02
CA GLY A 20 7.26 -7.68 -4.14
C GLY A 20 6.67 -8.51 -5.28
N SER A 21 6.19 -9.72 -4.97
CA SER A 21 5.55 -10.61 -5.94
C SER A 21 4.16 -10.16 -6.41
N GLY A 22 3.61 -9.10 -5.82
CA GLY A 22 2.30 -8.57 -6.17
C GLY A 22 1.13 -9.24 -5.48
N ILE A 23 1.37 -10.10 -4.50
CA ILE A 23 0.31 -10.89 -3.85
C ILE A 23 -0.84 -10.02 -3.34
N LEU A 24 -0.53 -8.91 -2.64
CA LEU A 24 -1.57 -8.06 -2.04
C LEU A 24 -2.37 -7.29 -3.08
N SER A 25 -1.68 -6.69 -4.06
CA SER A 25 -2.37 -5.94 -5.11
C SER A 25 -3.20 -6.85 -6.00
N ILE A 26 -2.71 -8.05 -6.31
CA ILE A 26 -3.46 -9.05 -7.08
C ILE A 26 -4.70 -9.50 -6.30
N ALA A 27 -4.54 -9.76 -4.99
CA ALA A 27 -5.67 -10.12 -4.13
C ALA A 27 -6.73 -9.00 -4.09
N ALA A 28 -6.31 -7.74 -4.03
CA ALA A 28 -7.23 -6.60 -4.07
C ALA A 28 -8.01 -6.55 -5.38
N LEU A 29 -7.36 -6.84 -6.51
CA LEU A 29 -8.02 -6.90 -7.81
C LEU A 29 -9.03 -8.06 -7.88
N VAL A 30 -8.69 -9.21 -7.32
CA VAL A 30 -9.61 -10.35 -7.22
C VAL A 30 -10.81 -10.00 -6.34
N LEU A 31 -10.60 -9.21 -5.29
CA LEU A 31 -11.68 -8.74 -4.40
C LEU A 31 -12.54 -7.63 -5.01
N GLY A 32 -12.24 -7.18 -6.21
CA GLY A 32 -13.09 -6.24 -6.95
C GLY A 32 -12.55 -4.83 -7.11
N ALA A 33 -11.31 -4.53 -6.72
CA ALA A 33 -10.69 -3.24 -7.00
C ALA A 33 -10.73 -2.96 -8.52
N SER A 34 -10.95 -1.70 -8.90
CA SER A 34 -11.06 -1.35 -10.32
C SER A 34 -9.74 -1.49 -11.05
N ALA A 35 -8.67 -1.10 -10.41
CA ALA A 35 -7.31 -1.17 -10.93
C ALA A 35 -6.33 -1.12 -9.75
N ALA A 36 -5.10 -1.53 -9.98
CA ALA A 36 -4.03 -1.38 -9.00
C ALA A 36 -2.78 -0.82 -9.68
N ALA A 37 -2.13 0.09 -8.96
CA ALA A 37 -0.78 0.54 -9.26
C ALA A 37 0.14 -0.03 -8.18
N ALA A 38 1.29 -0.54 -8.58
CA ALA A 38 2.25 -1.15 -7.66
C ALA A 38 3.66 -0.66 -7.96
N VAL A 39 4.44 -0.54 -6.91
CA VAL A 39 5.83 -0.06 -7.01
C VAL A 39 6.73 -0.94 -6.15
N ASP A 40 7.91 -1.25 -6.66
CA ASP A 40 8.95 -1.92 -5.89
C ASP A 40 10.32 -1.34 -6.26
N ILE A 41 11.24 -1.33 -5.31
CA ILE A 41 12.60 -0.87 -5.54
C ILE A 41 13.34 -1.82 -6.49
N ASP A 42 13.03 -3.12 -6.42
CA ASP A 42 13.69 -4.15 -7.23
C ASP A 42 13.03 -4.26 -8.60
N PRO A 43 13.75 -3.96 -9.70
CA PRO A 43 13.21 -4.13 -11.05
C PRO A 43 12.74 -5.55 -11.37
N LYS A 44 13.33 -6.56 -10.73
CA LYS A 44 12.94 -7.97 -10.92
C LYS A 44 11.53 -8.24 -10.39
N ALA A 45 11.11 -7.52 -9.36
CA ALA A 45 9.78 -7.66 -8.80
C ALA A 45 8.68 -7.29 -9.81
N VAL A 46 8.97 -6.36 -10.72
CA VAL A 46 8.03 -5.92 -11.76
C VAL A 46 7.58 -7.08 -12.63
N ASP A 47 8.53 -7.83 -13.18
CA ASP A 47 8.22 -8.96 -14.04
C ASP A 47 7.49 -10.08 -13.28
N VAL A 48 7.93 -10.36 -12.06
CA VAL A 48 7.29 -11.39 -11.22
C VAL A 48 5.84 -11.01 -10.90
N ALA A 49 5.59 -9.75 -10.57
CA ALA A 49 4.22 -9.28 -10.27
C ALA A 49 3.31 -9.41 -11.50
N TYR A 50 3.79 -9.03 -12.68
CA TYR A 50 3.00 -9.19 -13.91
C TYR A 50 2.75 -10.66 -14.26
N GLU A 51 3.72 -11.53 -14.08
CA GLU A 51 3.55 -12.97 -14.29
C GLU A 51 2.50 -13.55 -13.35
N ASN A 52 2.55 -13.19 -12.07
CA ASN A 52 1.57 -13.63 -11.08
C ASN A 52 0.16 -13.09 -11.39
N ALA A 53 0.07 -11.85 -11.85
CA ALA A 53 -1.20 -11.27 -12.26
C ALA A 53 -1.81 -12.04 -13.45
N ALA A 54 -0.99 -12.36 -14.44
CA ALA A 54 -1.44 -13.13 -15.62
C ALA A 54 -1.98 -14.51 -15.22
N LEU A 55 -1.38 -15.16 -14.23
CA LEU A 55 -1.88 -16.44 -13.70
C LEU A 55 -3.29 -16.33 -13.11
N ASN A 56 -3.71 -15.13 -12.72
CA ASN A 56 -5.04 -14.85 -12.19
C ASN A 56 -5.95 -14.14 -13.18
N GLY A 57 -5.59 -14.15 -14.47
CA GLY A 57 -6.39 -13.53 -15.51
C GLY A 57 -6.38 -12.00 -15.49
N ILE A 58 -5.39 -11.38 -14.85
CA ILE A 58 -5.27 -9.93 -14.70
C ILE A 58 -4.24 -9.41 -15.71
N GLY A 59 -4.67 -8.54 -16.61
CA GLY A 59 -3.83 -7.89 -17.59
C GLY A 59 -3.30 -6.52 -17.16
N ARG A 60 -2.44 -5.95 -17.99
CA ARG A 60 -1.82 -4.64 -17.73
C ARG A 60 -2.80 -3.47 -17.90
N ASP A 61 -3.97 -3.71 -18.41
CA ASP A 61 -5.07 -2.73 -18.46
C ASP A 61 -5.61 -2.40 -17.06
N ARG A 62 -5.48 -3.35 -16.12
CA ARG A 62 -5.94 -3.18 -14.72
C ARG A 62 -4.81 -3.13 -13.72
N TYR A 63 -3.60 -3.51 -14.10
CA TYR A 63 -2.47 -3.63 -13.18
C TYR A 63 -1.23 -3.00 -13.80
N THR A 64 -0.70 -1.97 -13.15
CA THR A 64 0.51 -1.28 -13.56
C THR A 64 1.56 -1.43 -12.48
N VAL A 65 2.73 -1.98 -12.82
CA VAL A 65 3.83 -2.19 -11.87
C VAL A 65 5.05 -1.44 -12.36
N ARG A 66 5.72 -0.74 -11.45
CA ARG A 66 6.91 0.06 -11.75
C ARG A 66 8.03 -0.20 -10.76
N ALA A 67 9.26 -0.13 -11.24
CA ALA A 67 10.43 -0.10 -10.38
C ALA A 67 10.71 1.35 -9.98
N GLY A 68 11.01 1.58 -8.71
CA GLY A 68 11.37 2.91 -8.23
C GLY A 68 11.28 3.03 -6.72
N ASN A 69 11.78 4.15 -6.21
CA ASN A 69 11.78 4.44 -4.78
C ASN A 69 10.95 5.70 -4.51
N VAL A 70 9.76 5.52 -3.94
CA VAL A 70 8.84 6.63 -3.64
C VAL A 70 9.41 7.60 -2.59
N LEU A 71 10.44 7.20 -1.84
CA LEU A 71 11.08 8.09 -0.87
C LEU A 71 12.01 9.11 -1.53
N THR A 72 12.54 8.80 -2.72
CA THR A 72 13.57 9.62 -3.38
C THR A 72 13.19 10.10 -4.77
N ASP A 73 12.23 9.46 -5.45
CA ASP A 73 11.83 9.80 -6.81
C ASP A 73 10.56 10.65 -6.81
N GLY A 74 10.74 11.96 -6.82
CA GLY A 74 9.62 12.90 -6.83
C GLY A 74 8.75 12.82 -8.09
N ALA A 75 9.32 12.49 -9.23
CA ALA A 75 8.58 12.33 -10.48
C ALA A 75 7.64 11.11 -10.40
N LEU A 76 8.11 10.03 -9.83
CA LEU A 76 7.31 8.83 -9.59
C LEU A 76 6.13 9.14 -8.65
N VAL A 77 6.41 9.82 -7.54
CA VAL A 77 5.37 10.22 -6.59
C VAL A 77 4.32 11.10 -7.26
N ALA A 78 4.74 12.10 -8.03
CA ALA A 78 3.82 13.00 -8.72
C ALA A 78 2.93 12.25 -9.71
N GLU A 79 3.48 11.28 -10.43
CA GLU A 79 2.73 10.45 -11.36
C GLU A 79 1.71 9.57 -10.66
N LEU A 80 2.10 8.91 -9.58
CA LEU A 80 1.20 8.07 -8.79
C LEU A 80 0.07 8.90 -8.15
N ALA A 81 0.38 10.12 -7.71
CA ALA A 81 -0.58 11.00 -7.05
C ALA A 81 -1.54 11.72 -8.00
N ARG A 82 -1.43 11.50 -9.32
CA ARG A 82 -2.39 12.06 -10.30
C ARG A 82 -3.80 11.53 -10.07
N GLN A 83 -3.93 10.33 -9.53
CA GLN A 83 -5.21 9.83 -9.05
C GLN A 83 -5.11 9.59 -7.54
N LYS A 84 -6.26 9.48 -6.89
CA LYS A 84 -6.34 9.15 -5.47
C LYS A 84 -6.84 7.72 -5.33
N TYR A 85 -6.42 7.07 -4.24
CA TYR A 85 -6.67 5.65 -4.02
C TYR A 85 -7.56 5.44 -2.80
N ALA A 86 -8.49 4.52 -2.90
CA ALA A 86 -9.33 4.13 -1.76
C ALA A 86 -8.54 3.29 -0.75
N LEU A 87 -7.49 2.63 -1.20
CA LEU A 87 -6.63 1.81 -0.35
C LEU A 87 -5.18 1.96 -0.81
N VAL A 88 -4.30 2.29 0.13
CA VAL A 88 -2.86 2.31 -0.09
C VAL A 88 -2.25 1.27 0.84
N LEU A 89 -1.55 0.31 0.26
CA LEU A 89 -0.93 -0.82 0.97
C LEU A 89 0.56 -0.58 1.13
N ALA A 90 1.09 -0.91 2.30
CA ALA A 90 2.53 -0.90 2.56
C ALA A 90 2.87 -2.08 3.47
N ASN A 91 3.20 -3.22 2.88
CA ASN A 91 3.64 -4.41 3.61
C ASN A 91 5.16 -4.46 3.59
N ILE A 92 5.78 -3.62 4.40
CA ILE A 92 7.22 -3.40 4.45
C ILE A 92 7.67 -3.13 5.88
N VAL A 93 8.99 -3.13 6.11
CA VAL A 93 9.54 -2.92 7.45
C VAL A 93 9.31 -1.49 7.97
N ALA A 94 9.29 -1.35 9.29
CA ALA A 94 9.04 -0.08 9.97
C ALA A 94 9.96 1.04 9.51
N ASP A 95 11.24 0.75 9.27
CA ASP A 95 12.22 1.75 8.83
C ASP A 95 11.87 2.40 7.48
N VAL A 96 11.08 1.74 6.66
CA VAL A 96 10.58 2.27 5.39
C VAL A 96 9.21 2.93 5.56
N ILE A 97 8.33 2.35 6.36
CA ILE A 97 7.00 2.91 6.61
C ILE A 97 7.08 4.28 7.28
N ILE A 98 7.98 4.45 8.24
CA ILE A 98 8.11 5.71 8.97
C ILE A 98 8.35 6.91 8.03
N PRO A 99 9.38 6.92 7.17
CA PRO A 99 9.54 8.01 6.22
C PRO A 99 8.43 8.06 5.16
N LEU A 100 7.88 6.91 4.77
CA LEU A 100 6.81 6.84 3.78
C LEU A 100 5.52 7.51 4.29
N SER A 101 5.27 7.51 5.58
CA SER A 101 4.08 8.12 6.19
C SER A 101 3.96 9.62 5.87
N ALA A 102 5.07 10.30 5.61
CA ALA A 102 5.07 11.71 5.23
C ALA A 102 4.47 11.94 3.83
N ARG A 103 4.43 10.91 2.99
CA ARG A 103 3.91 10.99 1.62
C ARG A 103 2.55 10.31 1.44
N ALA A 104 2.16 9.46 2.36
CA ALA A 104 0.97 8.63 2.20
C ALA A 104 -0.31 9.45 1.97
N GLY A 105 -0.43 10.61 2.60
CA GLY A 105 -1.57 11.50 2.42
C GLY A 105 -1.75 12.01 1.00
N GLU A 106 -0.68 12.07 0.20
CA GLU A 106 -0.74 12.51 -1.19
C GLU A 106 -1.46 11.51 -2.08
N PHE A 107 -1.58 10.27 -1.66
CA PHE A 107 -2.19 9.18 -2.43
C PHE A 107 -3.62 8.87 -2.02
N LEU A 108 -4.04 9.26 -0.82
CA LEU A 108 -5.33 8.85 -0.27
C LEU A 108 -6.49 9.68 -0.81
N ASP A 109 -7.52 8.99 -1.26
CA ASP A 109 -8.82 9.59 -1.55
C ASP A 109 -9.51 9.98 -0.24
N THR A 110 -10.59 10.76 -0.34
CA THR A 110 -11.48 11.02 0.80
C THR A 110 -11.94 9.67 1.36
N ASP A 111 -11.79 9.47 2.65
CA ASP A 111 -12.06 8.20 3.33
C ASP A 111 -11.15 7.04 2.90
N GLY A 112 -10.10 7.32 2.14
CA GLY A 112 -9.08 6.31 1.79
C GLY A 112 -8.36 5.78 3.01
N VAL A 113 -7.96 4.51 2.96
CA VAL A 113 -7.27 3.83 4.05
C VAL A 113 -5.81 3.57 3.67
N PHE A 114 -4.90 3.89 4.58
CA PHE A 114 -3.51 3.49 4.52
C PHE A 114 -3.35 2.26 5.42
N LEU A 115 -3.10 1.11 4.81
CA LEU A 115 -2.94 -0.17 5.51
C LEU A 115 -1.48 -0.58 5.52
N CYS A 116 -0.84 -0.46 6.67
CA CYS A 116 0.55 -0.86 6.89
C CYS A 116 0.58 -2.23 7.55
N SER A 117 1.41 -3.13 7.06
CA SER A 117 1.62 -4.45 7.64
C SER A 117 3.09 -4.85 7.54
N GLY A 118 3.44 -6.00 8.12
CA GLY A 118 4.83 -6.43 8.17
C GLY A 118 5.64 -5.69 9.24
N ILE A 119 4.97 -5.10 10.23
CA ILE A 119 5.59 -4.37 11.33
C ILE A 119 5.82 -5.32 12.49
N ILE A 120 7.05 -5.43 12.95
CA ILE A 120 7.32 -6.18 14.18
C ILE A 120 6.71 -5.42 15.38
N ASP A 121 6.13 -6.14 16.33
CA ASP A 121 5.37 -5.55 17.44
C ASP A 121 6.15 -4.52 18.25
N THR A 122 7.46 -4.73 18.43
CA THR A 122 8.34 -3.81 19.18
C THR A 122 8.51 -2.45 18.49
N ARG A 123 8.19 -2.36 17.19
CA ARG A 123 8.30 -1.12 16.40
C ARG A 123 6.95 -0.46 16.10
N ALA A 124 5.84 -1.10 16.46
CA ALA A 124 4.51 -0.60 16.14
C ALA A 124 4.22 0.78 16.73
N GLY A 125 4.67 1.06 17.94
CA GLY A 125 4.49 2.37 18.58
C GLY A 125 5.19 3.51 17.82
N GLU A 126 6.39 3.26 17.29
CA GLU A 126 7.09 4.24 16.46
C GLU A 126 6.36 4.54 15.16
N VAL A 127 5.81 3.49 14.53
CA VAL A 127 5.05 3.63 13.29
C VAL A 127 3.76 4.41 13.54
N GLU A 128 3.02 4.09 14.60
CA GLU A 128 1.82 4.83 14.97
C GLU A 128 2.12 6.32 15.21
N ALA A 129 3.19 6.62 15.94
CA ALA A 129 3.59 7.99 16.21
C ALA A 129 3.95 8.75 14.92
N ALA A 130 4.63 8.08 13.98
CA ALA A 130 4.98 8.67 12.69
C ALA A 130 3.73 8.95 11.85
N LEU A 131 2.78 8.02 11.80
CA LEU A 131 1.51 8.20 11.10
C LEU A 131 0.76 9.40 11.64
N GLU A 132 0.59 9.48 12.96
CA GLU A 132 -0.12 10.59 13.60
C GLU A 132 0.58 11.94 13.38
N ARG A 133 1.90 11.95 13.48
CA ARG A 133 2.70 13.16 13.23
C ARG A 133 2.54 13.68 11.79
N ASN A 134 2.24 12.79 10.85
CA ASN A 134 2.04 13.13 9.45
C ASN A 134 0.56 13.25 9.05
N GLY A 135 -0.32 13.43 10.03
CA GLY A 135 -1.73 13.70 9.78
C GLY A 135 -2.58 12.49 9.44
N LEU A 136 -2.13 11.30 9.81
CA LEU A 136 -2.86 10.05 9.58
C LEU A 136 -3.35 9.50 10.93
N ALA A 137 -4.65 9.40 11.10
CA ALA A 137 -5.24 8.87 12.33
C ALA A 137 -5.36 7.35 12.23
N VAL A 138 -4.67 6.64 13.12
CA VAL A 138 -4.77 5.18 13.23
C VAL A 138 -6.09 4.83 13.91
N PHE A 139 -6.93 4.04 13.24
CA PHE A 139 -8.23 3.65 13.78
C PHE A 139 -8.37 2.15 14.02
N GLU A 140 -7.42 1.35 13.54
CA GLU A 140 -7.42 -0.09 13.80
C GLU A 140 -5.98 -0.59 13.92
N ARG A 141 -5.77 -1.48 14.88
CA ARG A 141 -4.53 -2.21 15.06
C ARG A 141 -4.86 -3.70 15.20
N ARG A 142 -4.23 -4.53 14.39
CA ARG A 142 -4.32 -5.98 14.47
C ARG A 142 -2.94 -6.54 14.76
N GLU A 143 -2.89 -7.54 15.59
CA GLU A 143 -1.65 -8.18 15.99
C GLU A 143 -1.79 -9.69 15.91
N GLN A 144 -0.81 -10.35 15.32
CA GLN A 144 -0.80 -11.79 15.16
C GLN A 144 0.65 -12.29 15.13
N ASN A 145 0.98 -13.18 16.06
CA ASN A 145 2.31 -13.82 16.12
C ASN A 145 3.48 -12.83 16.13
N GLY A 146 3.35 -11.71 16.83
CA GLY A 146 4.40 -10.69 16.91
C GLY A 146 4.45 -9.73 15.72
N TRP A 147 3.52 -9.84 14.78
CA TRP A 147 3.38 -8.93 13.63
C TRP A 147 2.15 -8.06 13.76
N VAL A 148 2.30 -6.81 13.37
CA VAL A 148 1.26 -5.79 13.52
C VAL A 148 0.85 -5.24 12.17
N ALA A 149 -0.44 -5.04 11.99
CA ALA A 149 -1.02 -4.27 10.90
C ALA A 149 -1.77 -3.07 11.47
N LEU A 150 -1.59 -1.91 10.84
CA LEU A 150 -2.22 -0.65 11.23
C LEU A 150 -3.03 -0.11 10.06
N ALA A 151 -4.27 0.28 10.34
CA ALA A 151 -5.10 0.97 9.37
C ALA A 151 -5.29 2.43 9.82
N ALA A 152 -5.05 3.37 8.91
CA ALA A 152 -5.11 4.79 9.20
C ALA A 152 -5.84 5.54 8.08
N ARG A 153 -6.42 6.68 8.43
CA ARG A 153 -7.06 7.62 7.52
C ARG A 153 -6.48 9.00 7.71
N ALA A 154 -6.64 9.87 6.71
CA ALA A 154 -6.28 11.26 6.86
C ALA A 154 -7.07 11.86 8.03
N ALA A 155 -6.38 12.48 8.97
CA ALA A 155 -7.01 13.16 10.10
C ALA A 155 -7.75 14.40 9.58
N ARG A 156 -8.97 14.60 10.07
CA ARG A 156 -9.82 15.74 9.68
C ARG A 156 -9.82 16.82 10.75
#